data_add324ab5f868b70421c2706735c1b39
#
_entry.id   add324ab5f868b70421c2706735c1b39
#
_cell.length_a   1.000
_cell.length_b   1.000
_cell.length_c   1.000
_cell.angle_alpha   90.00
_cell.angle_beta   90.00
_cell.angle_gamma   90.00
#
_symmetry.space_group_name_H-M   'P 1'
#
loop_
_entity.id
_entity.type
_entity.pdbx_description
1 polymer ?
#
loop_
_entity_poly.entity_id
_entity_poly.type
_entity_poly.pdbx_seq_one_letter_code
_entity_poly.pdbx_strand_id
1 'polypeptide(L)'
;MKTLDDYLDKHYIHRSNWLRAAVLGANDGILSTASLAIGVAAATSTPESVILATAAGIIAGALSMAAGEYVSVSSQTDIEHADIERERQELKDTPEEELQILAHIYELRGLKPETAMQVAKELTEHDALAAHVRDELGITEISQAKPFQAALASGGAFLFGGMLPLLVVFVAPFHHLEYYLYGSAILFLALLGGIAAKTGGSNPLKAILRITFWGTIAMGVSDLAGSFFGVRI
;
A
#
# COMPACT_ATOMS: atom_id res chain seq x y z
N MET A 1 13.97 31.84 11.59
CA MET A 1 14.92 31.34 10.57
C MET A 1 14.61 29.87 10.40
N LYS A 2 14.30 29.42 9.18
CA LYS A 2 14.06 27.97 8.97
C LYS A 2 15.38 27.25 9.06
N THR A 3 15.42 26.16 9.80
CA THR A 3 16.60 25.28 9.90
C THR A 3 16.73 24.43 8.63
N LEU A 4 17.89 23.86 8.37
CA LEU A 4 18.10 22.93 7.25
C LEU A 4 17.14 21.72 7.37
N ASP A 5 16.86 21.27 8.58
CA ASP A 5 15.91 20.18 8.87
C ASP A 5 14.49 20.51 8.41
N ASP A 6 14.04 21.77 8.54
CA ASP A 6 12.73 22.24 8.03
C ASP A 6 12.61 22.09 6.49
N TYR A 7 13.71 21.97 5.75
CA TYR A 7 13.71 21.72 4.31
C TYR A 7 13.70 20.23 3.97
N LEU A 8 14.34 19.39 4.80
CA LEU A 8 14.40 17.95 4.59
C LEU A 8 13.03 17.29 4.85
N ASP A 9 12.27 17.77 5.84
CA ASP A 9 10.96 17.21 6.23
C ASP A 9 9.81 17.47 5.24
N LYS A 10 10.01 18.27 4.19
CA LYS A 10 8.93 18.67 3.27
C LYS A 10 8.66 17.70 2.12
N HIS A 11 9.40 16.63 2.02
CA HIS A 11 9.24 15.68 0.92
C HIS A 11 8.08 14.71 1.15
N TYR A 12 7.30 14.46 0.10
CA TYR A 12 6.14 13.53 0.13
C TYR A 12 6.54 12.08 0.44
N ILE A 13 7.82 11.72 0.27
CA ILE A 13 8.33 10.37 0.49
C ILE A 13 8.14 9.87 1.93
N HIS A 14 8.15 10.77 2.92
CA HIS A 14 7.91 10.46 4.33
C HIS A 14 6.49 9.92 4.62
N ARG A 15 5.56 10.10 3.68
CA ARG A 15 4.17 9.66 3.80
C ARG A 15 3.87 8.38 3.00
N SER A 16 4.86 7.81 2.32
CA SER A 16 4.62 6.81 1.27
C SER A 16 4.06 5.48 1.79
N ASN A 17 4.54 4.96 2.90
CA ASN A 17 4.22 3.60 3.33
C ASN A 17 2.78 3.44 3.85
N TRP A 18 2.39 4.19 4.87
CA TRP A 18 1.03 4.11 5.42
C TRP A 18 -0.03 4.62 4.44
N LEU A 19 0.30 5.68 3.65
CA LEU A 19 -0.61 6.21 2.63
C LEU A 19 -0.86 5.18 1.54
N ARG A 20 0.17 4.47 1.10
CA ARG A 20 0.04 3.38 0.14
C ARG A 20 -0.89 2.28 0.66
N ALA A 21 -0.67 1.82 1.89
CA ALA A 21 -1.52 0.80 2.53
C ALA A 21 -2.98 1.27 2.65
N ALA A 22 -3.21 2.52 3.07
CA ALA A 22 -4.55 3.08 3.19
C ALA A 22 -5.26 3.25 1.83
N VAL A 23 -4.55 3.75 0.81
CA VAL A 23 -5.11 3.90 -0.55
C VAL A 23 -5.42 2.55 -1.17
N LEU A 24 -4.52 1.55 -0.99
CA LEU A 24 -4.74 0.19 -1.47
C LEU A 24 -5.96 -0.43 -0.78
N GLY A 25 -6.04 -0.34 0.55
CA GLY A 25 -7.17 -0.86 1.32
C GLY A 25 -8.50 -0.22 0.93
N ALA A 26 -8.56 1.12 0.83
CA ALA A 26 -9.78 1.83 0.44
C ALA A 26 -10.21 1.50 -1.00
N ASN A 27 -9.26 1.46 -1.93
CA ASN A 27 -9.52 1.08 -3.33
C ASN A 27 -10.09 -0.33 -3.43
N ASP A 28 -9.45 -1.28 -2.76
CA ASP A 28 -9.90 -2.67 -2.76
C ASP A 28 -11.24 -2.84 -2.02
N GLY A 29 -11.44 -2.12 -0.92
CA GLY A 29 -12.72 -2.09 -0.21
C GLY A 29 -13.87 -1.60 -1.07
N ILE A 30 -13.71 -0.50 -1.83
CA ILE A 30 -14.74 -0.03 -2.76
C ILE A 30 -14.96 -1.05 -3.88
N LEU A 31 -13.86 -1.46 -4.52
CA LEU A 31 -13.93 -2.25 -5.74
C LEU A 31 -14.43 -3.68 -5.50
N SER A 32 -13.83 -4.40 -4.55
CA SER A 32 -14.19 -5.79 -4.25
C SER A 32 -15.61 -5.89 -3.69
N THR A 33 -16.01 -4.95 -2.83
CA THR A 33 -17.37 -4.92 -2.27
C THR A 33 -18.42 -4.56 -3.31
N ALA A 34 -18.17 -3.55 -4.16
CA ALA A 34 -19.07 -3.22 -5.26
C ALA A 34 -19.19 -4.37 -6.28
N SER A 35 -18.06 -4.98 -6.64
CA SER A 35 -18.01 -6.13 -7.56
C SER A 35 -18.77 -7.33 -7.01
N LEU A 36 -18.59 -7.63 -5.71
CA LEU A 36 -19.33 -8.70 -5.04
C LEU A 36 -20.84 -8.42 -5.03
N ALA A 37 -21.23 -7.20 -4.66
CA ALA A 37 -22.64 -6.80 -4.63
C ALA A 37 -23.28 -6.86 -6.01
N ILE A 38 -22.61 -6.41 -7.07
CA ILE A 38 -23.05 -6.49 -8.47
C ILE A 38 -23.18 -7.94 -8.90
N GLY A 39 -22.15 -8.77 -8.67
CA GLY A 39 -22.18 -10.18 -9.05
C GLY A 39 -23.28 -10.98 -8.36
N VAL A 40 -23.55 -10.72 -7.09
CA VAL A 40 -24.65 -11.36 -6.35
C VAL A 40 -26.00 -10.80 -6.81
N ALA A 41 -26.13 -9.49 -7.06
CA ALA A 41 -27.36 -8.90 -7.58
C ALA A 41 -27.74 -9.43 -8.97
N ALA A 42 -26.76 -9.69 -9.83
CA ALA A 42 -26.97 -10.32 -11.13
C ALA A 42 -27.41 -11.81 -11.02
N ALA A 43 -27.07 -12.48 -9.92
CA ALA A 43 -27.33 -13.90 -9.68
C ALA A 43 -28.60 -14.16 -8.86
N THR A 44 -29.16 -13.19 -8.15
CA THR A 44 -30.28 -13.37 -7.21
C THR A 44 -31.34 -12.27 -7.38
N SER A 45 -32.58 -12.60 -7.02
CA SER A 45 -33.69 -11.64 -6.97
C SER A 45 -34.01 -11.17 -5.54
N THR A 46 -33.22 -11.53 -4.53
CA THR A 46 -33.47 -11.20 -3.12
C THR A 46 -32.49 -10.14 -2.59
N PRO A 47 -32.97 -8.95 -2.16
CA PRO A 47 -32.13 -7.91 -1.57
C PRO A 47 -31.32 -8.39 -0.37
N GLU A 48 -31.90 -9.25 0.46
CA GLU A 48 -31.28 -9.78 1.68
C GLU A 48 -30.00 -10.56 1.39
N SER A 49 -30.00 -11.33 0.29
CA SER A 49 -28.80 -12.07 -0.14
C SER A 49 -27.66 -11.14 -0.53
N VAL A 50 -27.97 -10.04 -1.22
CA VAL A 50 -26.96 -9.04 -1.61
C VAL A 50 -26.41 -8.33 -0.38
N ILE A 51 -27.28 -7.92 0.56
CA ILE A 51 -26.87 -7.27 1.82
C ILE A 51 -25.97 -8.20 2.62
N LEU A 52 -26.39 -9.46 2.80
CA LEU A 52 -25.62 -10.44 3.60
C LEU A 52 -24.27 -10.74 2.97
N ALA A 53 -24.23 -11.00 1.67
CA ALA A 53 -22.99 -11.27 0.96
C ALA A 53 -22.03 -10.07 1.02
N THR A 54 -22.56 -8.85 0.79
CA THR A 54 -21.79 -7.61 0.84
C THR A 54 -21.21 -7.36 2.23
N ALA A 55 -22.03 -7.49 3.29
CA ALA A 55 -21.59 -7.31 4.67
C ALA A 55 -20.54 -8.36 5.09
N ALA A 56 -20.78 -9.64 4.78
CA ALA A 56 -19.81 -10.70 5.04
C ALA A 56 -18.50 -10.49 4.26
N GLY A 57 -18.60 -10.05 3.00
CA GLY A 57 -17.44 -9.72 2.16
C GLY A 57 -16.58 -8.60 2.74
N ILE A 58 -17.20 -7.54 3.29
CA ILE A 58 -16.49 -6.44 3.96
C ILE A 58 -15.71 -6.96 5.17
N ILE A 59 -16.34 -7.75 6.02
CA ILE A 59 -15.68 -8.28 7.24
C ILE A 59 -14.51 -9.19 6.85
N ALA A 60 -14.77 -10.14 5.95
CA ALA A 60 -13.74 -11.08 5.50
C ALA A 60 -12.60 -10.37 4.77
N GLY A 61 -12.91 -9.41 3.89
CA GLY A 61 -11.93 -8.64 3.15
C GLY A 61 -11.08 -7.75 4.06
N ALA A 62 -11.69 -7.03 5.00
CA ALA A 62 -10.96 -6.17 5.95
C ALA A 62 -9.98 -6.97 6.82
N LEU A 63 -10.42 -8.13 7.33
CA LEU A 63 -9.57 -9.02 8.12
C LEU A 63 -8.44 -9.64 7.28
N SER A 64 -8.75 -10.07 6.05
CA SER A 64 -7.77 -10.62 5.11
C SER A 64 -6.72 -9.58 4.73
N MET A 65 -7.15 -8.35 4.41
CA MET A 65 -6.24 -7.23 4.09
C MET A 65 -5.35 -6.89 5.29
N ALA A 66 -5.93 -6.78 6.50
CA ALA A 66 -5.14 -6.49 7.70
C ALA A 66 -4.12 -7.60 8.00
N ALA A 67 -4.54 -8.86 7.94
CA ALA A 67 -3.65 -10.00 8.18
C ALA A 67 -2.57 -10.13 7.09
N GLY A 68 -2.93 -9.97 5.82
CA GLY A 68 -2.00 -10.03 4.70
C GLY A 68 -0.94 -8.93 4.77
N GLU A 69 -1.35 -7.70 5.06
CA GLU A 69 -0.43 -6.58 5.22
C GLU A 69 0.48 -6.77 6.44
N TYR A 70 -0.06 -7.24 7.58
CA TYR A 70 0.74 -7.56 8.76
C TYR A 70 1.81 -8.59 8.45
N VAL A 71 1.45 -9.73 7.84
CA VAL A 71 2.38 -10.80 7.51
C VAL A 71 3.43 -10.33 6.50
N SER A 72 3.03 -9.61 5.46
CA SER A 72 3.94 -9.10 4.43
C SER A 72 4.98 -8.15 5.01
N VAL A 73 4.52 -7.16 5.80
CA VAL A 73 5.41 -6.16 6.40
C VAL A 73 6.25 -6.78 7.53
N SER A 74 5.73 -7.76 8.29
CA SER A 74 6.53 -8.51 9.27
C SER A 74 7.65 -9.30 8.61
N SER A 75 7.35 -9.98 7.48
CA SER A 75 8.39 -10.71 6.73
C SER A 75 9.48 -9.77 6.21
N GLN A 76 9.13 -8.56 5.80
CA GLN A 76 10.12 -7.54 5.44
C GLN A 76 11.00 -7.16 6.65
N THR A 77 10.37 -6.93 7.81
CA THR A 77 11.10 -6.63 9.07
C THR A 77 12.06 -7.76 9.45
N ASP A 78 11.62 -9.02 9.30
CA ASP A 78 12.44 -10.19 9.62
C ASP A 78 13.68 -10.28 8.71
N ILE A 79 13.52 -9.98 7.41
CA ILE A 79 14.62 -9.91 6.44
C ILE A 79 15.58 -8.77 6.79
N GLU A 80 15.06 -7.57 7.06
CA GLU A 80 15.87 -6.41 7.46
C GLU A 80 16.71 -6.73 8.72
N HIS A 81 16.11 -7.38 9.73
CA HIS A 81 16.82 -7.78 10.94
C HIS A 81 17.88 -8.83 10.67
N ALA A 82 17.59 -9.81 9.79
CA ALA A 82 18.56 -10.84 9.44
C ALA A 82 19.78 -10.25 8.69
N ASP A 83 19.53 -9.30 7.78
CA ASP A 83 20.60 -8.60 7.06
C ASP A 83 21.45 -7.72 8.01
N ILE A 84 20.80 -6.98 8.92
CA ILE A 84 21.52 -6.17 9.94
C ILE A 84 22.37 -7.05 10.85
N GLU A 85 21.89 -8.23 11.25
CA GLU A 85 22.66 -9.12 12.12
C GLU A 85 23.83 -9.77 11.37
N ARG A 86 23.66 -10.09 10.08
CA ARG A 86 24.74 -10.54 9.20
C ARG A 86 25.81 -9.45 9.06
N GLU A 87 25.42 -8.23 8.76
CA GLU A 87 26.31 -7.07 8.65
C GLU A 87 27.11 -6.82 9.94
N ARG A 88 26.42 -6.92 11.07
CA ARG A 88 27.08 -6.83 12.40
C ARG A 88 28.17 -7.89 12.59
N GLN A 89 27.98 -9.08 12.03
CA GLN A 89 28.96 -10.16 12.11
C GLN A 89 30.12 -9.92 11.14
N GLU A 90 29.83 -9.51 9.90
CA GLU A 90 30.83 -9.20 8.85
C GLU A 90 31.77 -8.08 9.32
N LEU A 91 31.23 -6.99 9.91
CA LEU A 91 32.00 -5.92 10.52
C LEU A 91 32.95 -6.37 11.65
N LYS A 92 32.66 -7.48 12.34
CA LYS A 92 33.56 -8.06 13.34
C LYS A 92 34.60 -8.98 12.73
N ASP A 93 34.21 -9.78 11.73
CA ASP A 93 35.04 -10.84 11.17
C ASP A 93 36.02 -10.27 10.13
N THR A 94 35.60 -9.31 9.32
CA THR A 94 36.35 -8.74 8.18
C THR A 94 36.31 -7.20 8.14
N PRO A 95 36.65 -6.47 9.20
CA PRO A 95 36.48 -5.01 9.29
C PRO A 95 37.22 -4.21 8.22
N GLU A 96 38.34 -4.74 7.70
CA GLU A 96 39.12 -4.08 6.65
C GLU A 96 38.45 -4.22 5.28
N GLU A 97 37.78 -5.35 5.02
CA GLU A 97 37.01 -5.59 3.79
C GLU A 97 35.77 -4.71 3.80
N GLU A 98 35.06 -4.65 4.92
CA GLU A 98 33.87 -3.81 5.09
C GLU A 98 34.18 -2.31 4.91
N LEU A 99 35.30 -1.85 5.41
CA LEU A 99 35.74 -0.47 5.17
C LEU A 99 35.94 -0.19 3.67
N GLN A 100 36.45 -1.16 2.90
CA GLN A 100 36.63 -1.04 1.44
C GLN A 100 35.30 -1.08 0.72
N ILE A 101 34.36 -1.90 1.17
CA ILE A 101 32.99 -1.96 0.62
C ILE A 101 32.32 -0.61 0.78
N LEU A 102 32.35 -0.04 1.98
CA LEU A 102 31.78 1.28 2.24
C LEU A 102 32.44 2.37 1.37
N ALA A 103 33.77 2.36 1.25
CA ALA A 103 34.47 3.29 0.37
C ALA A 103 34.05 3.13 -1.08
N HIS A 104 33.93 1.89 -1.56
CA HIS A 104 33.49 1.60 -2.94
C HIS A 104 32.07 2.11 -3.22
N ILE A 105 31.15 2.00 -2.26
CA ILE A 105 29.79 2.57 -2.39
C ILE A 105 29.87 4.09 -2.66
N TYR A 106 30.76 4.80 -1.97
CA TYR A 106 30.93 6.23 -2.19
C TYR A 106 31.64 6.57 -3.51
N GLU A 107 32.55 5.70 -4.00
CA GLU A 107 33.11 5.83 -5.36
C GLU A 107 32.02 5.70 -6.42
N LEU A 108 31.13 4.73 -6.28
CA LEU A 108 29.97 4.54 -7.18
C LEU A 108 29.03 5.76 -7.17
N ARG A 109 28.99 6.50 -6.07
CA ARG A 109 28.27 7.78 -5.94
C ARG A 109 29.03 8.98 -6.53
N GLY A 110 30.23 8.76 -7.09
CA GLY A 110 31.00 9.77 -7.83
C GLY A 110 32.11 10.46 -7.04
N LEU A 111 32.45 9.98 -5.85
CA LEU A 111 33.63 10.49 -5.12
C LEU A 111 34.93 9.94 -5.72
N LYS A 112 36.02 10.69 -5.56
CA LYS A 112 37.35 10.17 -5.87
C LYS A 112 37.75 9.13 -4.85
N PRO A 113 38.57 8.10 -5.21
CA PRO A 113 38.95 7.02 -4.30
C PRO A 113 39.52 7.49 -2.96
N GLU A 114 40.38 8.50 -2.97
CA GLU A 114 40.96 9.04 -1.75
C GLU A 114 39.92 9.69 -0.85
N THR A 115 38.96 10.43 -1.42
CA THR A 115 37.87 11.06 -0.68
C THR A 115 36.87 10.03 -0.17
N ALA A 116 36.52 9.02 -0.98
CA ALA A 116 35.64 7.95 -0.62
C ALA A 116 36.17 7.15 0.57
N MET A 117 37.45 6.79 0.55
CA MET A 117 38.13 6.10 1.64
C MET A 117 38.17 6.95 2.92
N GLN A 118 38.38 8.27 2.81
CA GLN A 118 38.36 9.15 3.98
C GLN A 118 36.96 9.21 4.60
N VAL A 119 35.91 9.37 3.78
CA VAL A 119 34.52 9.38 4.23
C VAL A 119 34.16 8.05 4.90
N ALA A 120 34.53 6.92 4.29
CA ALA A 120 34.27 5.60 4.87
C ALA A 120 34.93 5.45 6.24
N LYS A 121 36.20 5.88 6.42
CA LYS A 121 36.87 5.83 7.71
C LYS A 121 36.16 6.67 8.78
N GLU A 122 35.82 7.92 8.47
CA GLU A 122 35.16 8.82 9.41
C GLU A 122 33.79 8.28 9.84
N LEU A 123 33.02 7.69 8.90
CA LEU A 123 31.73 7.06 9.20
C LEU A 123 31.88 5.78 10.03
N THR A 124 32.88 4.93 9.71
CA THR A 124 33.18 3.72 10.46
C THR A 124 33.61 4.04 11.89
N GLU A 125 34.41 5.08 12.09
CA GLU A 125 34.83 5.54 13.43
C GLU A 125 33.66 6.10 14.24
N HIS A 126 32.66 6.69 13.58
CA HIS A 126 31.46 7.23 14.24
C HIS A 126 30.47 6.12 14.63
N ASP A 127 29.99 5.35 13.66
CA ASP A 127 29.12 4.17 13.84
C ASP A 127 29.15 3.33 12.56
N ALA A 128 30.00 2.31 12.54
CA ALA A 128 30.18 1.45 11.39
C ALA A 128 28.88 0.77 10.97
N LEU A 129 28.15 0.18 11.94
CA LEU A 129 26.91 -0.53 11.62
C LEU A 129 25.83 0.41 11.06
N ALA A 130 25.66 1.59 11.64
CA ALA A 130 24.68 2.55 11.13
C ALA A 130 25.03 3.04 9.71
N ALA A 131 26.33 3.19 9.40
CA ALA A 131 26.79 3.57 8.07
C ALA A 131 26.46 2.51 7.03
N HIS A 132 26.76 1.23 7.28
CA HIS A 132 26.46 0.10 6.40
C HIS A 132 24.96 -0.13 6.26
N VAL A 133 24.21 -0.17 7.36
CA VAL A 133 22.75 -0.31 7.34
C VAL A 133 22.09 0.74 6.46
N ARG A 134 22.56 1.97 6.49
CA ARG A 134 22.02 3.06 5.66
C ARG A 134 22.51 3.02 4.22
N ASP A 135 23.81 2.86 4.01
CA ASP A 135 24.44 3.11 2.71
C ASP A 135 24.57 1.86 1.84
N GLU A 136 24.67 0.68 2.43
CA GLU A 136 24.73 -0.62 1.78
C GLU A 136 23.35 -1.29 1.74
N LEU A 137 22.70 -1.48 2.90
CA LEU A 137 21.39 -2.13 2.96
C LEU A 137 20.24 -1.20 2.57
N GLY A 138 20.46 0.12 2.53
CA GLY A 138 19.44 1.11 2.18
C GLY A 138 18.33 1.24 3.22
N ILE A 139 18.53 0.73 4.44
CA ILE A 139 17.56 0.78 5.53
C ILE A 139 17.70 2.13 6.24
N THR A 140 16.65 2.94 6.18
CA THR A 140 16.57 4.24 6.84
C THR A 140 15.39 4.27 7.79
N GLU A 141 15.34 5.22 8.73
CA GLU A 141 14.19 5.42 9.62
C GLU A 141 12.87 5.62 8.84
N ILE A 142 12.95 6.18 7.64
CA ILE A 142 11.81 6.42 6.75
C ILE A 142 11.29 5.12 6.12
N SER A 143 12.22 4.22 5.77
CA SER A 143 11.90 2.93 5.14
C SER A 143 11.56 1.84 6.14
N GLN A 144 11.78 2.08 7.43
CA GLN A 144 11.56 1.09 8.48
C GLN A 144 10.14 0.54 8.47
N ALA A 145 10.02 -0.76 8.36
CA ALA A 145 8.75 -1.47 8.29
C ALA A 145 7.99 -1.40 9.63
N LYS A 146 6.68 -1.11 9.57
CA LYS A 146 5.80 -1.01 10.75
C LYS A 146 4.56 -1.88 10.57
N PRO A 147 4.64 -3.20 10.83
CA PRO A 147 3.61 -4.17 10.48
C PRO A 147 2.23 -3.84 11.03
N PHE A 148 2.14 -3.53 12.31
CA PHE A 148 0.85 -3.25 12.97
C PHE A 148 0.19 -1.97 12.43
N GLN A 149 0.97 -0.93 12.17
CA GLN A 149 0.45 0.32 11.59
C GLN A 149 -0.05 0.10 10.16
N ALA A 150 0.69 -0.65 9.36
CA ALA A 150 0.31 -0.99 7.99
C ALA A 150 -0.99 -1.82 7.96
N ALA A 151 -1.09 -2.84 8.82
CA ALA A 151 -2.28 -3.68 8.96
C ALA A 151 -3.52 -2.88 9.33
N LEU A 152 -3.44 -2.01 10.34
CA LEU A 152 -4.55 -1.16 10.75
C LEU A 152 -4.95 -0.15 9.66
N ALA A 153 -3.97 0.45 8.98
CA ALA A 153 -4.22 1.39 7.90
C ALA A 153 -4.93 0.70 6.73
N SER A 154 -4.45 -0.47 6.32
CA SER A 154 -5.01 -1.25 5.20
C SER A 154 -6.40 -1.80 5.52
N GLY A 155 -6.55 -2.54 6.62
CA GLY A 155 -7.83 -3.13 7.01
C GLY A 155 -8.90 -2.10 7.36
N GLY A 156 -8.52 -1.03 8.07
CA GLY A 156 -9.42 0.08 8.39
C GLY A 156 -9.87 0.85 7.14
N ALA A 157 -8.95 1.09 6.20
CA ALA A 157 -9.27 1.74 4.93
C ALA A 157 -10.16 0.86 4.04
N PHE A 158 -9.92 -0.47 4.02
CA PHE A 158 -10.79 -1.43 3.35
C PHE A 158 -12.21 -1.40 3.92
N LEU A 159 -12.34 -1.46 5.23
CA LEU A 159 -13.63 -1.39 5.92
C LEU A 159 -14.38 -0.10 5.53
N PHE A 160 -13.71 1.05 5.60
CA PHE A 160 -14.29 2.33 5.23
C PHE A 160 -14.70 2.38 3.74
N GLY A 161 -13.83 1.90 2.84
CA GLY A 161 -14.12 1.82 1.41
C GLY A 161 -15.29 0.91 1.10
N GLY A 162 -15.35 -0.27 1.72
CA GLY A 162 -16.41 -1.26 1.51
C GLY A 162 -17.78 -0.84 2.07
N MET A 163 -17.80 0.00 3.10
CA MET A 163 -19.05 0.55 3.60
C MET A 163 -19.76 1.43 2.59
N LEU A 164 -19.06 2.08 1.65
CA LEU A 164 -19.67 2.94 0.65
C LEU A 164 -20.61 2.17 -0.30
N PRO A 165 -20.18 1.08 -0.97
CA PRO A 165 -21.09 0.22 -1.73
C PRO A 165 -22.19 -0.41 -0.88
N LEU A 166 -21.92 -0.81 0.35
CA LEU A 166 -22.93 -1.37 1.25
C LEU A 166 -24.05 -0.35 1.54
N LEU A 167 -23.72 0.91 1.76
CA LEU A 167 -24.70 1.97 1.92
C LEU A 167 -25.58 2.13 0.66
N VAL A 168 -24.99 1.99 -0.52
CA VAL A 168 -25.75 2.01 -1.79
C VAL A 168 -26.72 0.82 -1.85
N VAL A 169 -26.28 -0.38 -1.44
CA VAL A 169 -27.17 -1.56 -1.38
C VAL A 169 -28.37 -1.33 -0.48
N PHE A 170 -28.21 -0.60 0.63
CA PHE A 170 -29.33 -0.31 1.55
C PHE A 170 -30.32 0.72 1.04
N VAL A 171 -29.84 1.73 0.27
CA VAL A 171 -30.70 2.88 -0.09
C VAL A 171 -31.20 2.84 -1.54
N ALA A 172 -30.52 2.11 -2.41
CA ALA A 172 -30.90 2.07 -3.83
C ALA A 172 -32.10 1.13 -4.06
N PRO A 173 -33.01 1.48 -5.00
CA PRO A 173 -34.07 0.56 -5.43
C PRO A 173 -33.46 -0.71 -6.03
N PHE A 174 -33.87 -1.88 -5.53
CA PHE A 174 -33.29 -3.17 -5.94
C PHE A 174 -33.36 -3.41 -7.45
N HIS A 175 -34.47 -3.01 -8.10
CA HIS A 175 -34.66 -3.17 -9.55
C HIS A 175 -33.58 -2.49 -10.41
N HIS A 176 -32.90 -1.47 -9.88
CA HIS A 176 -31.84 -0.73 -10.56
C HIS A 176 -30.51 -0.75 -9.79
N LEU A 177 -30.37 -1.66 -8.82
CA LEU A 177 -29.24 -1.71 -7.88
C LEU A 177 -27.88 -1.75 -8.58
N GLU A 178 -27.76 -2.55 -9.65
CA GLU A 178 -26.51 -2.67 -10.41
C GLU A 178 -26.04 -1.31 -10.96
N TYR A 179 -26.96 -0.54 -11.58
CA TYR A 179 -26.63 0.79 -12.13
C TYR A 179 -26.18 1.77 -11.06
N TYR A 180 -26.83 1.73 -9.87
CA TYR A 180 -26.43 2.58 -8.75
C TYR A 180 -25.07 2.16 -8.20
N LEU A 181 -24.78 0.87 -8.11
CA LEU A 181 -23.48 0.35 -7.68
C LEU A 181 -22.38 0.73 -8.65
N TYR A 182 -22.58 0.54 -9.96
CA TYR A 182 -21.61 0.96 -10.98
C TYR A 182 -21.31 2.45 -10.90
N GLY A 183 -22.34 3.29 -10.93
CA GLY A 183 -22.19 4.75 -10.93
C GLY A 183 -21.53 5.27 -9.68
N SER A 184 -21.97 4.79 -8.51
CA SER A 184 -21.41 5.21 -7.22
C SER A 184 -19.98 4.70 -7.00
N ALA A 185 -19.66 3.45 -7.37
CA ALA A 185 -18.32 2.92 -7.25
C ALA A 185 -17.32 3.69 -8.12
N ILE A 186 -17.68 3.99 -9.39
CA ILE A 186 -16.83 4.83 -10.26
C ILE A 186 -16.60 6.21 -9.63
N LEU A 187 -17.66 6.83 -9.07
CA LEU A 187 -17.54 8.11 -8.38
C LEU A 187 -16.61 8.02 -7.17
N PHE A 188 -16.78 7.01 -6.31
CA PHE A 188 -15.95 6.81 -5.12
C PHE A 188 -14.50 6.54 -5.49
N LEU A 189 -14.24 5.72 -6.51
CA LEU A 189 -12.90 5.45 -7.02
C LEU A 189 -12.25 6.71 -7.60
N ALA A 190 -13.02 7.53 -8.35
CA ALA A 190 -12.53 8.80 -8.87
C ALA A 190 -12.13 9.77 -7.75
N LEU A 191 -12.98 9.90 -6.73
CA LEU A 191 -12.71 10.73 -5.55
C LEU A 191 -11.47 10.23 -4.80
N LEU A 192 -11.38 8.91 -4.55
CA LEU A 192 -10.22 8.30 -3.92
C LEU A 192 -8.93 8.55 -4.72
N GLY A 193 -8.97 8.32 -6.03
CA GLY A 193 -7.83 8.57 -6.92
C GLY A 193 -7.38 10.02 -6.92
N GLY A 194 -8.33 10.96 -6.91
CA GLY A 194 -8.05 12.39 -6.82
C GLY A 194 -7.43 12.80 -5.48
N ILE A 195 -7.98 12.32 -4.36
CA ILE A 195 -7.47 12.58 -3.01
C ILE A 195 -6.07 11.97 -2.85
N ALA A 196 -5.90 10.71 -3.23
CA ALA A 196 -4.61 10.02 -3.14
C ALA A 196 -3.52 10.73 -3.96
N ALA A 197 -3.85 11.15 -5.18
CA ALA A 197 -2.93 11.88 -6.03
C ALA A 197 -2.54 13.24 -5.44
N LYS A 198 -3.51 13.98 -4.91
CA LYS A 198 -3.26 15.28 -4.26
C LYS A 198 -2.39 15.13 -3.01
N THR A 199 -2.64 14.10 -2.21
CA THR A 199 -1.89 13.83 -0.97
C THR A 199 -0.46 13.36 -1.27
N GLY A 200 -0.27 12.57 -2.35
CA GLY A 200 1.03 12.08 -2.80
C GLY A 200 1.76 12.99 -3.80
N GLY A 201 1.22 14.19 -4.10
CA GLY A 201 1.87 15.14 -5.01
C GLY A 201 1.90 14.72 -6.48
N SER A 202 1.04 13.77 -6.90
CA SER A 202 1.00 13.25 -8.28
C SER A 202 -0.12 13.89 -9.12
N ASN A 203 -0.18 13.56 -10.43
CA ASN A 203 -1.21 14.11 -11.32
C ASN A 203 -2.58 13.45 -11.05
N PRO A 204 -3.60 14.21 -10.56
CA PRO A 204 -4.90 13.67 -10.20
C PRO A 204 -5.65 13.04 -11.39
N LEU A 205 -5.59 13.64 -12.57
CA LEU A 205 -6.33 13.14 -13.74
C LEU A 205 -5.83 11.75 -14.16
N LYS A 206 -4.49 11.55 -14.18
CA LYS A 206 -3.91 10.24 -14.50
C LYS A 206 -4.29 9.19 -13.46
N ALA A 207 -4.31 9.55 -12.18
CA ALA A 207 -4.68 8.65 -11.09
C ALA A 207 -6.16 8.26 -11.17
N ILE A 208 -7.06 9.23 -11.39
CA ILE A 208 -8.50 9.00 -11.56
C ILE A 208 -8.76 8.08 -12.74
N LEU A 209 -8.21 8.39 -13.92
CA LEU A 209 -8.42 7.57 -15.11
C LEU A 209 -7.94 6.13 -14.92
N ARG A 210 -6.78 5.95 -14.29
CA ARG A 210 -6.22 4.62 -14.04
C ARG A 210 -7.11 3.80 -13.11
N ILE A 211 -7.55 4.38 -12.00
CA ILE A 211 -8.30 3.65 -10.97
C ILE A 211 -9.73 3.33 -11.45
N THR A 212 -10.40 4.28 -12.15
CA THR A 212 -11.73 4.08 -12.67
C THR A 212 -11.75 3.11 -13.85
N PHE A 213 -10.75 3.12 -14.72
CA PHE A 213 -10.62 2.18 -15.82
C PHE A 213 -10.54 0.73 -15.34
N TRP A 214 -9.59 0.44 -14.46
CA TRP A 214 -9.44 -0.92 -13.91
C TRP A 214 -10.61 -1.32 -13.02
N GLY A 215 -11.18 -0.38 -12.26
CA GLY A 215 -12.38 -0.61 -11.48
C GLY A 215 -13.59 -1.00 -12.33
N THR A 216 -13.80 -0.32 -13.43
CA THR A 216 -14.90 -0.65 -14.35
C THR A 216 -14.73 -2.05 -14.96
N ILE A 217 -13.51 -2.42 -15.36
CA ILE A 217 -13.24 -3.77 -15.87
C ILE A 217 -13.54 -4.83 -14.83
N ALA A 218 -13.07 -4.65 -13.59
CA ALA A 218 -13.27 -5.64 -12.53
C ALA A 218 -14.77 -5.83 -12.19
N MET A 219 -15.52 -4.74 -12.08
CA MET A 219 -16.98 -4.80 -11.88
C MET A 219 -17.68 -5.50 -13.04
N GLY A 220 -17.29 -5.20 -14.29
CA GLY A 220 -17.87 -5.86 -15.48
C GLY A 220 -17.60 -7.35 -15.53
N VAL A 221 -16.40 -7.80 -15.14
CA VAL A 221 -16.07 -9.23 -15.01
C VAL A 221 -16.93 -9.90 -13.94
N SER A 222 -17.14 -9.24 -12.80
CA SER A 222 -17.97 -9.76 -11.71
C SER A 222 -19.43 -9.89 -12.09
N ASP A 223 -19.96 -8.90 -12.83
CA ASP A 223 -21.33 -8.90 -13.39
C ASP A 223 -21.52 -10.07 -14.36
N LEU A 224 -20.59 -10.25 -15.31
CA LEU A 224 -20.61 -11.39 -16.23
C LEU A 224 -20.54 -12.73 -15.49
N ALA A 225 -19.69 -12.84 -14.46
CA ALA A 225 -19.61 -14.05 -13.64
C ALA A 225 -20.93 -14.31 -12.89
N GLY A 226 -21.52 -13.28 -12.27
CA GLY A 226 -22.82 -13.38 -11.61
C GLY A 226 -23.92 -13.83 -12.57
N SER A 227 -23.97 -13.24 -13.77
CA SER A 227 -24.94 -13.61 -14.80
C SER A 227 -24.76 -15.03 -15.34
N PHE A 228 -23.50 -15.51 -15.41
CA PHE A 228 -23.17 -16.84 -15.91
C PHE A 228 -23.45 -17.94 -14.89
N PHE A 229 -23.11 -17.72 -13.63
CA PHE A 229 -23.28 -18.69 -12.55
C PHE A 229 -24.62 -18.53 -11.82
N GLY A 230 -25.30 -17.39 -12.01
CA GLY A 230 -26.61 -17.15 -11.42
C GLY A 230 -27.65 -18.08 -12.01
N VAL A 231 -28.32 -18.84 -11.13
CA VAL A 231 -29.46 -19.65 -11.52
C VAL A 231 -30.64 -18.70 -11.68
N ARG A 232 -30.97 -18.37 -12.91
CA ARG A 232 -32.28 -17.76 -13.21
C ARG A 232 -33.37 -18.83 -12.97
N ILE A 233 -33.83 -18.92 -11.70
CA ILE A 233 -35.02 -19.65 -11.33
C ILE A 233 -36.23 -18.74 -11.51
#